data_3700148d85ff67c80c1c3d99fc94c96d
#
_entry.id   3700148d85ff67c80c1c3d99fc94c96d
#
_cell.length_a   1.000
_cell.length_b   1.000
_cell.length_c   1.000
_cell.angle_alpha   90.00
_cell.angle_beta   90.00
_cell.angle_gamma   90.00
#
_symmetry.space_group_name_H-M   'P 1'
#
loop_
_entity.id
_entity.type
_entity.pdbx_description
1 polymer ?
#
loop_
_entity_poly.entity_id
_entity_poly.type
_entity_poly.pdbx_seq_one_letter_code
_entity_poly.pdbx_strand_id
1 'polypeptide(L)'
;MFVIGAVGFTAASMLCALSWSPGVLIGARAIQGLFGALMLPQGLGMIRQMFSPSEQAKAFGSFGPVMGLGAVGGPILAGWLVDADYFGAGWRMIFFINLPLGLFAIIGAFKFLPEFKSERSLRLDLAGVVLAGVGGFLLLYPLVQGRELDWPVWVFVMLAAGLVVFGLFGIYENRRDKRGLDPLVTPSLFGKRAFTGGLAVGMAFFGALIGTGLIFTLYLQVGLGFSPLKAGLTTLPQAVGMIAGFVAAGSGLTERLGRKLLLFGTIVMMVGTAGVAVTVALAGADLTPWHLIPGLLPLGVGMGLAMAPFFSIVLAGVDDEETGSASGALTSVQQLGGAFGIALLGTVFFGLLPGSVTSHVDDSAAKLTAVFAEAGVPAGQRPAVAAAVRACLHDRVAEDDPDVQPASCESQSQAAPAGLTEFSQGVVKDAFRDSTVFSLGVAFLMQLLAFALAFLLPREARADAGH
;
A
#
# COMPACT_ATOMS: atom_id res chain seq x y z
N MET A 1 21.47 14.33 11.65
CA MET A 1 20.08 13.83 11.68
C MET A 1 19.92 12.50 10.93
N PHE A 2 20.37 12.38 9.66
CA PHE A 2 20.30 11.14 8.87
C PHE A 2 20.88 9.92 9.61
N VAL A 3 22.10 10.03 10.15
CA VAL A 3 22.77 8.95 10.91
C VAL A 3 21.94 8.53 12.14
N ILE A 4 21.37 9.49 12.87
CA ILE A 4 20.50 9.20 14.02
C ILE A 4 19.26 8.40 13.55
N GLY A 5 18.65 8.81 12.44
CA GLY A 5 17.53 8.09 11.83
C GLY A 5 17.93 6.68 11.41
N ALA A 6 19.08 6.50 10.75
CA ALA A 6 19.58 5.21 10.29
C ALA A 6 19.91 4.26 11.46
N VAL A 7 20.59 4.75 12.49
CA VAL A 7 20.88 3.97 13.71
C VAL A 7 19.60 3.57 14.41
N GLY A 8 18.70 4.53 14.64
CA GLY A 8 17.42 4.26 15.32
C GLY A 8 16.52 3.30 14.54
N PHE A 9 16.43 3.46 13.21
CA PHE A 9 15.69 2.55 12.33
C PHE A 9 16.24 1.11 12.40
N THR A 10 17.57 0.97 12.33
CA THR A 10 18.25 -0.33 12.38
C THR A 10 18.06 -1.00 13.74
N ALA A 11 18.18 -0.24 14.83
CA ALA A 11 17.94 -0.74 16.19
C ALA A 11 16.46 -1.15 16.40
N ALA A 12 15.52 -0.33 15.92
CA ALA A 12 14.10 -0.65 15.97
C ALA A 12 13.75 -1.88 15.11
N SER A 13 14.43 -2.08 13.96
CA SER A 13 14.29 -3.29 13.14
C SER A 13 14.72 -4.54 13.91
N MET A 14 15.81 -4.45 14.70
CA MET A 14 16.21 -5.53 15.60
C MET A 14 15.13 -5.83 16.64
N LEU A 15 14.51 -4.80 17.24
CA LEU A 15 13.40 -4.99 18.18
C LEU A 15 12.19 -5.68 17.50
N CYS A 16 11.88 -5.35 16.25
CA CYS A 16 10.84 -6.03 15.48
C CYS A 16 11.18 -7.52 15.29
N ALA A 17 12.43 -7.84 14.91
CA ALA A 17 12.90 -9.22 14.73
C ALA A 17 12.83 -10.05 16.02
N LEU A 18 13.08 -9.42 17.17
CA LEU A 18 13.08 -10.06 18.48
C LEU A 18 11.71 -10.01 19.18
N SER A 19 10.67 -9.52 18.52
CA SER A 19 9.34 -9.39 19.14
C SER A 19 8.76 -10.75 19.50
N TRP A 20 8.21 -10.86 20.72
CA TRP A 20 7.59 -12.08 21.27
C TRP A 20 6.07 -12.00 21.35
N SER A 21 5.48 -10.86 21.05
CA SER A 21 4.03 -10.66 20.98
C SER A 21 3.64 -9.62 19.93
N PRO A 22 2.40 -9.65 19.41
CA PRO A 22 1.90 -8.65 18.46
C PRO A 22 2.03 -7.21 18.99
N GLY A 23 1.73 -6.97 20.27
CA GLY A 23 1.84 -5.65 20.88
C GLY A 23 3.26 -5.10 20.89
N VAL A 24 4.26 -5.94 21.18
CA VAL A 24 5.68 -5.57 21.12
C VAL A 24 6.09 -5.25 19.69
N LEU A 25 5.63 -6.04 18.72
CA LEU A 25 5.89 -5.79 17.30
C LEU A 25 5.30 -4.43 16.86
N ILE A 26 4.05 -4.14 17.22
CA ILE A 26 3.39 -2.86 16.91
C ILE A 26 4.19 -1.69 17.51
N GLY A 27 4.56 -1.77 18.78
CA GLY A 27 5.39 -0.74 19.44
C GLY A 27 6.74 -0.54 18.76
N ALA A 28 7.44 -1.63 18.44
CA ALA A 28 8.72 -1.59 17.74
C ALA A 28 8.60 -1.00 16.34
N ARG A 29 7.51 -1.30 15.61
CA ARG A 29 7.20 -0.71 14.30
C ARG A 29 6.89 0.78 14.38
N ALA A 30 6.20 1.23 15.43
CA ALA A 30 5.97 2.66 15.66
C ALA A 30 7.32 3.41 15.85
N ILE A 31 8.22 2.86 16.64
CA ILE A 31 9.57 3.41 16.84
C ILE A 31 10.36 3.38 15.52
N GLN A 32 10.31 2.27 14.77
CA GLN A 32 10.97 2.14 13.48
C GLN A 32 10.45 3.18 12.48
N GLY A 33 9.12 3.41 12.44
CA GLY A 33 8.49 4.42 11.59
C GLY A 33 8.93 5.84 11.95
N LEU A 34 9.07 6.16 13.24
CA LEU A 34 9.57 7.45 13.71
C LEU A 34 10.97 7.75 13.18
N PHE A 35 11.89 6.78 13.29
CA PHE A 35 13.25 6.94 12.77
C PHE A 35 13.30 6.92 11.22
N GLY A 36 12.43 6.15 10.57
CA GLY A 36 12.28 6.17 9.11
C GLY A 36 11.83 7.54 8.61
N ALA A 37 10.89 8.18 9.29
CA ALA A 37 10.42 9.54 8.95
C ALA A 37 11.53 10.60 9.06
N LEU A 38 12.51 10.40 9.93
CA LEU A 38 13.69 11.28 10.00
C LEU A 38 14.65 11.10 8.81
N MET A 39 14.67 9.95 8.15
CA MET A 39 15.62 9.66 7.07
C MET A 39 15.14 10.16 5.71
N LEU A 40 13.88 9.89 5.36
CA LEU A 40 13.35 10.10 4.01
C LEU A 40 13.47 11.55 3.50
N PRO A 41 13.07 12.60 4.25
CA PRO A 41 13.17 13.97 3.78
C PRO A 41 14.60 14.44 3.58
N GLN A 42 15.53 13.89 4.37
CA GLN A 42 16.93 14.30 4.32
C GLN A 42 17.65 13.76 3.08
N GLY A 43 17.25 12.61 2.55
CA GLY A 43 17.83 12.05 1.32
C GLY A 43 17.70 13.02 0.14
N LEU A 44 16.53 13.61 -0.04
CA LEU A 44 16.28 14.59 -1.11
C LEU A 44 17.04 15.91 -0.87
N GLY A 45 17.08 16.36 0.37
CA GLY A 45 17.85 17.57 0.75
C GLY A 45 19.36 17.42 0.52
N MET A 46 19.91 16.25 0.83
CA MET A 46 21.33 15.95 0.61
C MET A 46 21.69 15.95 -0.89
N ILE A 47 20.86 15.38 -1.75
CA ILE A 47 21.10 15.41 -3.21
C ILE A 47 21.19 16.85 -3.70
N ARG A 48 20.30 17.74 -3.25
CA ARG A 48 20.32 19.15 -3.63
C ARG A 48 21.57 19.89 -3.14
N GLN A 49 22.09 19.52 -1.97
CA GLN A 49 23.26 20.19 -1.38
C GLN A 49 24.59 19.64 -1.89
N MET A 50 24.63 18.34 -2.28
CA MET A 50 25.88 17.69 -2.70
C MET A 50 26.18 17.84 -4.19
N PHE A 51 25.15 18.01 -5.01
CA PHE A 51 25.27 18.00 -6.48
C PHE A 51 24.94 19.37 -7.08
N SER A 52 25.69 19.77 -8.08
CA SER A 52 25.38 20.96 -8.89
C SER A 52 24.06 20.80 -9.64
N PRO A 53 23.37 21.87 -10.07
CA PRO A 53 22.09 21.78 -10.77
C PRO A 53 22.10 20.84 -11.98
N SER A 54 23.20 20.76 -12.71
CA SER A 54 23.38 19.85 -13.86
C SER A 54 23.57 18.39 -13.46
N GLU A 55 24.15 18.14 -12.29
CA GLU A 55 24.35 16.79 -11.74
C GLU A 55 23.13 16.29 -10.98
N GLN A 56 22.33 17.19 -10.39
CA GLN A 56 21.08 16.84 -9.70
C GLN A 56 20.13 16.07 -10.62
N ALA A 57 20.02 16.46 -11.90
CA ALA A 57 19.19 15.74 -12.86
C ALA A 57 19.62 14.27 -13.01
N LYS A 58 20.93 13.98 -12.99
CA LYS A 58 21.47 12.61 -13.04
C LYS A 58 21.26 11.87 -11.73
N ALA A 59 21.45 12.53 -10.58
CA ALA A 59 21.25 11.96 -9.27
C ALA A 59 19.77 11.58 -9.05
N PHE A 60 18.84 12.46 -9.40
CA PHE A 60 17.39 12.16 -9.37
C PHE A 60 16.99 11.10 -10.41
N GLY A 61 17.64 11.08 -11.58
CA GLY A 61 17.44 10.06 -12.59
C GLY A 61 17.80 8.65 -12.12
N SER A 62 18.80 8.51 -11.24
CA SER A 62 19.16 7.21 -10.63
C SER A 62 18.24 6.82 -9.48
N PHE A 63 17.53 7.76 -8.87
CA PHE A 63 16.64 7.49 -7.74
C PHE A 63 15.44 6.63 -8.15
N GLY A 64 14.86 6.88 -9.34
CA GLY A 64 13.74 6.08 -9.88
C GLY A 64 14.06 4.58 -10.01
N PRO A 65 15.15 4.19 -10.71
CA PRO A 65 15.60 2.80 -10.78
C PRO A 65 15.89 2.18 -9.41
N VAL A 66 16.51 2.91 -8.47
CA VAL A 66 16.78 2.40 -7.11
C VAL A 66 15.48 2.16 -6.34
N MET A 67 14.53 3.11 -6.41
CA MET A 67 13.19 2.94 -5.83
C MET A 67 12.46 1.75 -6.47
N GLY A 68 12.55 1.60 -7.80
CA GLY A 68 11.99 0.48 -8.53
C GLY A 68 12.58 -0.87 -8.09
N LEU A 69 13.91 -0.94 -7.98
CA LEU A 69 14.59 -2.14 -7.47
C LEU A 69 14.18 -2.47 -6.03
N GLY A 70 14.01 -1.46 -5.18
CA GLY A 70 13.51 -1.64 -3.81
C GLY A 70 12.08 -2.17 -3.76
N ALA A 71 11.20 -1.58 -4.56
CA ALA A 71 9.79 -1.98 -4.63
C ALA A 71 9.60 -3.41 -5.16
N VAL A 72 10.49 -3.84 -6.06
CA VAL A 72 10.50 -5.19 -6.67
C VAL A 72 11.26 -6.19 -5.82
N GLY A 73 12.49 -5.83 -5.48
CA GLY A 73 13.39 -6.70 -4.75
C GLY A 73 12.90 -6.96 -3.32
N GLY A 74 12.20 -5.99 -2.73
CA GLY A 74 11.65 -6.10 -1.37
C GLY A 74 10.75 -7.33 -1.18
N PRO A 75 9.63 -7.43 -1.90
CA PRO A 75 8.72 -8.58 -1.78
C PRO A 75 9.38 -9.92 -2.15
N ILE A 76 10.25 -9.95 -3.17
CA ILE A 76 10.96 -11.17 -3.60
C ILE A 76 11.94 -11.61 -2.52
N LEU A 77 12.76 -10.68 -2.02
CA LEU A 77 13.72 -10.96 -0.97
C LEU A 77 13.03 -11.37 0.34
N ALA A 78 11.95 -10.69 0.70
CA ALA A 78 11.14 -11.04 1.84
C ALA A 78 10.53 -12.44 1.70
N GLY A 79 9.94 -12.74 0.52
CA GLY A 79 9.40 -14.06 0.22
C GLY A 79 10.44 -15.16 0.29
N TRP A 80 11.62 -14.94 -0.30
CA TRP A 80 12.73 -15.88 -0.22
C TRP A 80 13.21 -16.13 1.21
N LEU A 81 13.34 -15.07 2.01
CA LEU A 81 13.79 -15.17 3.40
C LEU A 81 12.79 -15.93 4.28
N VAL A 82 11.48 -15.73 4.03
CA VAL A 82 10.41 -16.43 4.76
C VAL A 82 10.35 -17.90 4.35
N ASP A 83 10.36 -18.19 3.04
CA ASP A 83 10.28 -19.56 2.52
C ASP A 83 11.52 -20.39 2.87
N ALA A 84 12.71 -19.77 2.92
CA ALA A 84 13.97 -20.44 3.28
C ALA A 84 14.08 -20.74 4.79
N ASP A 85 13.28 -20.07 5.62
CA ASP A 85 13.18 -20.23 7.08
C ASP A 85 14.54 -20.39 7.79
N TYR A 86 15.50 -19.53 7.44
CA TYR A 86 16.84 -19.58 8.03
C TYR A 86 16.76 -19.52 9.57
N PHE A 87 17.37 -20.49 10.21
CA PHE A 87 17.45 -20.62 11.68
C PHE A 87 16.08 -20.79 12.39
N GLY A 88 15.01 -21.18 11.67
CA GLY A 88 13.66 -21.26 12.24
C GLY A 88 13.08 -19.90 12.58
N ALA A 89 13.60 -18.82 11.99
CA ALA A 89 13.19 -17.44 12.30
C ALA A 89 11.93 -17.00 11.54
N GLY A 90 11.53 -17.73 10.48
CA GLY A 90 10.35 -17.46 9.68
C GLY A 90 10.27 -16.00 9.22
N TRP A 91 9.11 -15.35 9.42
CA TRP A 91 8.87 -13.96 9.05
C TRP A 91 9.83 -12.94 9.69
N ARG A 92 10.49 -13.28 10.81
CA ARG A 92 11.43 -12.40 11.50
C ARG A 92 12.65 -12.04 10.66
N MET A 93 12.99 -12.89 9.67
CA MET A 93 14.11 -12.66 8.75
C MET A 93 13.94 -11.38 7.91
N ILE A 94 12.72 -10.96 7.63
CA ILE A 94 12.46 -9.69 6.91
C ILE A 94 12.92 -8.44 7.68
N PHE A 95 13.07 -8.55 9.00
CA PHE A 95 13.61 -7.49 9.84
C PHE A 95 15.12 -7.62 10.02
N PHE A 96 15.63 -8.85 10.15
CA PHE A 96 17.07 -9.09 10.28
C PHE A 96 17.86 -8.60 9.07
N ILE A 97 17.31 -8.66 7.85
CA ILE A 97 17.97 -8.16 6.63
C ILE A 97 18.26 -6.65 6.70
N ASN A 98 17.50 -5.89 7.50
CA ASN A 98 17.74 -4.46 7.66
C ASN A 98 19.00 -4.17 8.48
N LEU A 99 19.54 -5.12 9.24
CA LEU A 99 20.75 -4.91 10.03
C LEU A 99 21.99 -4.71 9.14
N PRO A 100 22.34 -5.65 8.24
CA PRO A 100 23.47 -5.44 7.34
C PRO A 100 23.25 -4.24 6.41
N LEU A 101 22.03 -4.00 5.91
CA LEU A 101 21.73 -2.85 5.06
C LEU A 101 21.85 -1.53 5.85
N GLY A 102 21.34 -1.49 7.07
CA GLY A 102 21.46 -0.33 7.96
C GLY A 102 22.90 -0.04 8.34
N LEU A 103 23.68 -1.07 8.67
CA LEU A 103 25.11 -0.92 8.97
C LEU A 103 25.88 -0.36 7.75
N PHE A 104 25.58 -0.89 6.56
CA PHE A 104 26.17 -0.37 5.31
C PHE A 104 25.79 1.10 5.08
N ALA A 105 24.53 1.47 5.29
CA ALA A 105 24.05 2.85 5.17
C ALA A 105 24.71 3.79 6.21
N ILE A 106 24.87 3.35 7.45
CA ILE A 106 25.52 4.11 8.53
C ILE A 106 27.00 4.34 8.21
N ILE A 107 27.73 3.29 7.83
CA ILE A 107 29.16 3.39 7.46
C ILE A 107 29.31 4.30 6.24
N GLY A 108 28.46 4.13 5.23
CA GLY A 108 28.43 5.00 4.04
C GLY A 108 28.17 6.45 4.39
N ALA A 109 27.22 6.70 5.30
CA ALA A 109 26.92 8.06 5.76
C ALA A 109 28.12 8.72 6.45
N PHE A 110 28.79 8.02 7.35
CA PHE A 110 29.99 8.56 7.99
C PHE A 110 31.16 8.81 7.03
N LYS A 111 31.26 8.01 5.96
CA LYS A 111 32.39 8.08 5.03
C LYS A 111 32.18 9.11 3.91
N PHE A 112 30.95 9.28 3.45
CA PHE A 112 30.64 10.01 2.22
C PHE A 112 29.77 11.26 2.42
N LEU A 113 29.06 11.38 3.55
CA LEU A 113 28.21 12.56 3.77
C LEU A 113 29.00 13.66 4.48
N PRO A 114 29.15 14.84 3.85
CA PRO A 114 29.71 16.00 4.52
C PRO A 114 28.76 16.52 5.60
N GLU A 115 29.29 17.14 6.64
CA GLU A 115 28.49 17.83 7.65
C GLU A 115 27.96 19.15 7.07
N PHE A 116 26.67 19.18 6.77
CA PHE A 116 25.98 20.42 6.44
C PHE A 116 25.37 21.02 7.71
N LYS A 117 25.85 22.20 8.07
CA LYS A 117 25.20 23.03 9.09
C LYS A 117 24.34 24.07 8.38
N SER A 118 23.02 24.04 8.61
CA SER A 118 22.16 25.13 8.15
C SER A 118 22.51 26.39 8.95
N GLU A 119 22.77 27.49 8.27
CA GLU A 119 23.01 28.79 8.90
C GLU A 119 21.74 29.32 9.61
N ARG A 120 20.58 28.85 9.19
CA ARG A 120 19.27 29.20 9.76
C ARG A 120 18.82 28.12 10.72
N SER A 121 18.84 28.40 12.02
CA SER A 121 18.25 27.52 13.02
C SER A 121 16.71 27.59 12.92
N LEU A 122 16.10 26.67 12.18
CA LEU A 122 14.65 26.52 12.19
C LEU A 122 14.20 26.11 13.59
N ARG A 123 13.27 26.85 14.17
CA ARG A 123 12.65 26.47 15.44
C ARG A 123 11.63 25.36 15.16
N LEU A 124 11.91 24.16 15.67
CA LEU A 124 11.01 23.01 15.56
C LEU A 124 9.63 23.37 16.13
N ASP A 125 8.60 23.20 15.32
CA ASP A 125 7.21 23.35 15.75
C ASP A 125 6.70 22.04 16.39
N LEU A 126 7.06 21.83 17.66
CA LEU A 126 6.64 20.63 18.39
C LEU A 126 5.11 20.54 18.54
N ALA A 127 4.42 21.68 18.68
CA ALA A 127 2.96 21.68 18.79
C ALA A 127 2.29 21.30 17.46
N GLY A 128 2.79 21.83 16.32
CA GLY A 128 2.36 21.41 14.99
C GLY A 128 2.62 19.92 14.73
N VAL A 129 3.81 19.41 15.10
CA VAL A 129 4.13 17.98 15.00
C VAL A 129 3.17 17.12 15.81
N VAL A 130 2.85 17.50 17.04
CA VAL A 130 1.90 16.77 17.90
C VAL A 130 0.49 16.81 17.30
N LEU A 131 0.02 17.98 16.86
CA LEU A 131 -1.31 18.11 16.23
C LEU A 131 -1.41 17.28 14.94
N ALA A 132 -0.41 17.35 14.05
CA ALA A 132 -0.37 16.54 12.83
C ALA A 132 -0.31 15.04 13.14
N GLY A 133 0.50 14.64 14.14
CA GLY A 133 0.62 13.26 14.58
C GLY A 133 -0.67 12.70 15.18
N VAL A 134 -1.31 13.45 16.07
CA VAL A 134 -2.60 13.09 16.67
C VAL A 134 -3.70 13.03 15.60
N GLY A 135 -3.77 14.02 14.71
CA GLY A 135 -4.72 14.03 13.59
C GLY A 135 -4.51 12.83 12.66
N GLY A 136 -3.26 12.52 12.31
CA GLY A 136 -2.90 11.34 11.52
C GLY A 136 -3.30 10.04 12.22
N PHE A 137 -2.99 9.88 13.49
CA PHE A 137 -3.39 8.70 14.28
C PHE A 137 -4.91 8.52 14.32
N LEU A 138 -5.65 9.62 14.60
CA LEU A 138 -7.12 9.60 14.65
C LEU A 138 -7.78 9.28 13.30
N LEU A 139 -7.09 9.43 12.17
CA LEU A 139 -7.59 9.00 10.87
C LEU A 139 -7.09 7.60 10.50
N LEU A 140 -5.80 7.30 10.72
CA LEU A 140 -5.21 6.04 10.27
C LEU A 140 -5.66 4.85 11.11
N TYR A 141 -5.65 4.99 12.45
CA TYR A 141 -6.00 3.89 13.35
C TYR A 141 -7.42 3.35 13.12
N PRO A 142 -8.47 4.20 13.08
CA PRO A 142 -9.82 3.69 12.83
C PRO A 142 -10.02 3.15 11.41
N LEU A 143 -9.28 3.63 10.40
CA LEU A 143 -9.33 3.06 9.06
C LEU A 143 -8.73 1.64 9.01
N VAL A 144 -7.68 1.39 9.77
CA VAL A 144 -7.06 0.06 9.84
C VAL A 144 -7.88 -0.90 10.68
N GLN A 145 -8.29 -0.47 11.88
CA GLN A 145 -8.95 -1.33 12.87
C GLN A 145 -10.47 -1.44 12.66
N GLY A 146 -11.08 -0.47 11.98
CA GLY A 146 -12.54 -0.39 11.83
C GLY A 146 -13.14 -1.63 11.19
N ARG A 147 -12.46 -2.21 10.21
CA ARG A 147 -12.90 -3.43 9.55
C ARG A 147 -12.90 -4.65 10.52
N GLU A 148 -11.81 -4.86 11.26
CA GLU A 148 -11.67 -5.99 12.19
C GLU A 148 -12.71 -5.96 13.32
N LEU A 149 -13.29 -4.79 13.59
CA LEU A 149 -14.26 -4.56 14.65
C LEU A 149 -15.67 -4.25 14.11
N ASP A 150 -15.98 -4.60 12.87
CA ASP A 150 -17.29 -4.36 12.23
C ASP A 150 -17.78 -2.90 12.30
N TRP A 151 -16.87 -1.95 12.12
CA TRP A 151 -17.16 -0.52 12.04
C TRP A 151 -17.98 0.04 13.22
N PRO A 152 -17.56 -0.14 14.48
CA PRO A 152 -18.29 0.38 15.62
C PRO A 152 -18.32 1.92 15.62
N VAL A 153 -19.28 2.49 16.32
CA VAL A 153 -19.55 3.95 16.34
C VAL A 153 -18.30 4.77 16.68
N TRP A 154 -17.43 4.27 17.57
CA TRP A 154 -16.22 5.00 17.96
C TRP A 154 -15.25 5.24 16.79
N VAL A 155 -15.24 4.36 15.77
CA VAL A 155 -14.45 4.53 14.55
C VAL A 155 -14.83 5.83 13.84
N PHE A 156 -16.12 6.07 13.65
CA PHE A 156 -16.62 7.28 13.01
C PHE A 156 -16.36 8.53 13.87
N VAL A 157 -16.48 8.39 15.20
CA VAL A 157 -16.14 9.47 16.15
C VAL A 157 -14.67 9.84 16.05
N MET A 158 -13.75 8.85 15.98
CA MET A 158 -12.32 9.10 15.80
C MET A 158 -12.00 9.73 14.45
N LEU A 159 -12.63 9.27 13.36
CA LEU A 159 -12.48 9.88 12.03
C LEU A 159 -12.92 11.35 12.05
N ALA A 160 -14.10 11.64 12.65
CA ALA A 160 -14.59 13.01 12.79
C ALA A 160 -13.64 13.86 13.67
N ALA A 161 -13.15 13.32 14.79
CA ALA A 161 -12.18 13.98 15.64
C ALA A 161 -10.85 14.25 14.89
N GLY A 162 -10.38 13.32 14.08
CA GLY A 162 -9.19 13.50 13.25
C GLY A 162 -9.34 14.66 12.26
N LEU A 163 -10.49 14.75 11.58
CA LEU A 163 -10.79 15.89 10.70
C LEU A 163 -10.83 17.23 11.47
N VAL A 164 -11.41 17.24 12.67
CA VAL A 164 -11.42 18.44 13.53
C VAL A 164 -9.99 18.81 13.94
N VAL A 165 -9.16 17.84 14.34
CA VAL A 165 -7.76 18.10 14.73
C VAL A 165 -6.96 18.64 13.55
N PHE A 166 -7.15 18.12 12.33
CA PHE A 166 -6.53 18.68 11.12
C PHE A 166 -7.04 20.10 10.81
N GLY A 167 -8.32 20.39 11.05
CA GLY A 167 -8.84 21.75 10.95
C GLY A 167 -8.18 22.71 11.97
N LEU A 168 -8.03 22.26 13.21
CA LEU A 168 -7.32 23.02 14.26
C LEU A 168 -5.84 23.19 13.93
N PHE A 169 -5.20 22.15 13.39
CA PHE A 169 -3.83 22.22 12.89
C PHE A 169 -3.69 23.30 11.81
N GLY A 170 -4.57 23.33 10.82
CA GLY A 170 -4.54 24.37 9.78
C GLY A 170 -4.74 25.79 10.32
N ILE A 171 -5.64 25.96 11.31
CA ILE A 171 -5.84 27.26 12.00
C ILE A 171 -4.58 27.64 12.79
N TYR A 172 -3.96 26.68 13.47
CA TYR A 172 -2.74 26.88 14.24
C TYR A 172 -1.58 27.31 13.34
N GLU A 173 -1.32 26.59 12.24
CA GLU A 173 -0.26 26.89 11.27
C GLU A 173 -0.45 28.29 10.65
N ASN A 174 -1.68 28.62 10.25
CA ASN A 174 -1.99 29.96 9.71
C ASN A 174 -1.75 31.08 10.71
N ARG A 175 -2.05 30.85 12.01
CA ARG A 175 -1.76 31.84 13.07
C ARG A 175 -0.28 31.97 13.33
N ARG A 176 0.46 30.87 13.22
CA ARG A 176 1.92 30.82 13.41
C ARG A 176 2.64 31.57 12.30
N ASP A 177 2.24 31.32 11.06
CA ASP A 177 2.75 32.00 9.86
C ASP A 177 2.54 33.52 9.95
N LYS A 178 1.33 33.96 10.29
CA LYS A 178 1.00 35.39 10.50
C LYS A 178 1.80 36.08 11.63
N ARG A 179 2.38 35.29 12.53
CA ARG A 179 3.27 35.80 13.61
C ARG A 179 4.75 35.80 13.18
N GLY A 180 5.07 35.45 11.93
CA GLY A 180 6.45 35.37 11.42
C GLY A 180 7.24 34.21 12.04
N LEU A 181 6.57 33.19 12.56
CA LEU A 181 7.18 31.97 13.07
C LEU A 181 7.16 30.89 11.96
N ASP A 182 8.19 30.05 11.90
CA ASP A 182 8.27 28.98 10.90
C ASP A 182 7.16 27.93 11.14
N PRO A 183 6.15 27.79 10.23
CA PRO A 183 5.11 26.77 10.35
C PRO A 183 5.64 25.39 9.90
N LEU A 184 5.04 24.30 10.41
CA LEU A 184 5.36 22.94 9.95
C LEU A 184 4.89 22.74 8.50
N VAL A 185 3.68 23.20 8.20
CA VAL A 185 3.11 23.21 6.83
C VAL A 185 2.74 24.64 6.47
N THR A 186 3.44 25.17 5.46
CA THR A 186 3.28 26.57 5.04
C THR A 186 1.89 26.77 4.41
N PRO A 187 1.04 27.68 4.95
CA PRO A 187 -0.32 27.87 4.48
C PRO A 187 -0.43 28.36 3.03
N SER A 188 0.58 29.09 2.52
CA SER A 188 0.68 29.54 1.13
C SER A 188 0.58 28.38 0.12
N LEU A 189 1.05 27.17 0.49
CA LEU A 189 0.96 25.98 -0.34
C LEU A 189 -0.49 25.64 -0.74
N PHE A 190 -1.44 25.84 0.17
CA PHE A 190 -2.84 25.56 -0.09
C PHE A 190 -3.52 26.57 -1.03
N GLY A 191 -2.89 27.72 -1.25
CA GLY A 191 -3.27 28.68 -2.30
C GLY A 191 -2.82 28.24 -3.72
N LYS A 192 -1.83 27.34 -3.81
CA LYS A 192 -1.28 26.88 -5.08
C LYS A 192 -2.14 25.74 -5.64
N ARG A 193 -2.84 25.94 -6.76
CA ARG A 193 -3.74 24.97 -7.39
C ARG A 193 -3.04 23.65 -7.73
N ALA A 194 -1.77 23.71 -8.14
CA ALA A 194 -0.97 22.51 -8.44
C ALA A 194 -0.80 21.63 -7.19
N PHE A 195 -0.55 22.24 -6.06
CA PHE A 195 -0.34 21.54 -4.80
C PHE A 195 -1.65 20.93 -4.26
N THR A 196 -2.71 21.72 -4.09
CA THR A 196 -3.99 21.25 -3.58
C THR A 196 -4.64 20.20 -4.48
N GLY A 197 -4.63 20.44 -5.81
CA GLY A 197 -5.06 19.44 -6.78
C GLY A 197 -4.20 18.18 -6.72
N GLY A 198 -2.89 18.34 -6.53
CA GLY A 198 -1.95 17.23 -6.35
C GLY A 198 -2.23 16.37 -5.13
N LEU A 199 -2.58 17.00 -3.98
CA LEU A 199 -2.97 16.25 -2.78
C LEU A 199 -4.23 15.39 -3.03
N ALA A 200 -5.24 15.94 -3.73
CA ALA A 200 -6.46 15.20 -4.07
C ALA A 200 -6.19 14.03 -5.04
N VAL A 201 -5.39 14.27 -6.09
CA VAL A 201 -4.93 13.22 -7.01
C VAL A 201 -4.13 12.16 -6.26
N GLY A 202 -3.19 12.58 -5.39
CA GLY A 202 -2.35 11.70 -4.59
C GLY A 202 -3.17 10.77 -3.69
N MET A 203 -4.19 11.30 -3.01
CA MET A 203 -5.07 10.50 -2.16
C MET A 203 -5.73 9.36 -2.94
N ALA A 204 -6.35 9.65 -4.08
CA ALA A 204 -7.02 8.64 -4.91
C ALA A 204 -6.02 7.68 -5.57
N PHE A 205 -4.90 8.21 -6.09
CA PHE A 205 -3.88 7.42 -6.80
C PHE A 205 -3.17 6.42 -5.86
N PHE A 206 -2.65 6.90 -4.73
CA PHE A 206 -1.95 6.02 -3.78
C PHE A 206 -2.91 5.10 -3.05
N GLY A 207 -4.16 5.51 -2.82
CA GLY A 207 -5.21 4.64 -2.32
C GLY A 207 -5.48 3.46 -3.24
N ALA A 208 -5.69 3.73 -4.53
CA ALA A 208 -5.86 2.68 -5.54
C ALA A 208 -4.65 1.76 -5.62
N LEU A 209 -3.45 2.35 -5.61
CA LEU A 209 -2.20 1.61 -5.76
C LEU A 209 -1.95 0.62 -4.61
N ILE A 210 -1.98 1.13 -3.38
CA ILE A 210 -1.63 0.36 -2.18
C ILE A 210 -2.75 -0.65 -1.87
N GLY A 211 -4.02 -0.22 -2.00
CA GLY A 211 -5.15 -1.11 -1.81
C GLY A 211 -5.20 -2.27 -2.83
N THR A 212 -4.90 -2.00 -4.11
CA THR A 212 -4.76 -3.06 -5.13
C THR A 212 -3.68 -4.05 -4.77
N GLY A 213 -2.54 -3.58 -4.27
CA GLY A 213 -1.43 -4.43 -3.82
C GLY A 213 -1.84 -5.40 -2.72
N LEU A 214 -2.62 -4.93 -1.73
CA LEU A 214 -3.17 -5.78 -0.66
C LEU A 214 -4.06 -6.88 -1.22
N ILE A 215 -5.09 -6.51 -2.00
CA ILE A 215 -6.06 -7.46 -2.56
C ILE A 215 -5.37 -8.50 -3.42
N PHE A 216 -4.43 -8.06 -4.26
CA PHE A 216 -3.68 -8.97 -5.13
C PHE A 216 -2.80 -9.95 -4.34
N THR A 217 -2.15 -9.47 -3.27
CA THR A 217 -1.36 -10.32 -2.37
C THR A 217 -2.21 -11.35 -1.66
N LEU A 218 -3.37 -10.96 -1.13
CA LEU A 218 -4.33 -11.87 -0.51
C LEU A 218 -4.82 -12.94 -1.49
N TYR A 219 -5.16 -12.54 -2.71
CA TYR A 219 -5.59 -13.47 -3.75
C TYR A 219 -4.51 -14.50 -4.09
N LEU A 220 -3.27 -14.06 -4.28
CA LEU A 220 -2.16 -14.97 -4.62
C LEU A 220 -1.82 -15.92 -3.47
N GLN A 221 -1.71 -15.41 -2.23
CA GLN A 221 -1.23 -16.20 -1.10
C GLN A 221 -2.34 -17.01 -0.45
N VAL A 222 -3.47 -16.39 -0.15
CA VAL A 222 -4.58 -17.05 0.55
C VAL A 222 -5.52 -17.73 -0.46
N GLY A 223 -5.92 -17.02 -1.52
CA GLY A 223 -6.83 -17.56 -2.52
C GLY A 223 -6.23 -18.71 -3.33
N LEU A 224 -5.02 -18.53 -3.87
CA LEU A 224 -4.35 -19.54 -4.71
C LEU A 224 -3.38 -20.43 -3.93
N GLY A 225 -3.06 -20.10 -2.67
CA GLY A 225 -2.10 -20.85 -1.86
C GLY A 225 -0.65 -20.74 -2.36
N PHE A 226 -0.29 -19.64 -3.04
CA PHE A 226 1.09 -19.43 -3.45
C PHE A 226 1.97 -19.14 -2.24
N SER A 227 3.19 -19.70 -2.23
CA SER A 227 4.17 -19.29 -1.23
C SER A 227 4.53 -17.80 -1.38
N PRO A 228 5.00 -17.14 -0.31
CA PRO A 228 5.42 -15.74 -0.36
C PRO A 228 6.41 -15.45 -1.49
N LEU A 229 7.37 -16.33 -1.74
CA LEU A 229 8.32 -16.21 -2.85
C LEU A 229 7.62 -16.30 -4.22
N LYS A 230 6.74 -17.29 -4.41
CA LYS A 230 6.00 -17.45 -5.66
C LYS A 230 5.09 -16.24 -5.92
N ALA A 231 4.43 -15.72 -4.90
CA ALA A 231 3.63 -14.49 -5.00
C ALA A 231 4.50 -13.29 -5.38
N GLY A 232 5.66 -13.10 -4.74
CA GLY A 232 6.62 -12.05 -5.07
C GLY A 232 7.14 -12.15 -6.51
N LEU A 233 7.51 -13.35 -6.96
CA LEU A 233 7.97 -13.59 -8.34
C LEU A 233 6.85 -13.32 -9.37
N THR A 234 5.59 -13.57 -9.00
CA THR A 234 4.44 -13.29 -9.87
C THR A 234 4.30 -11.79 -10.15
N THR A 235 4.72 -10.91 -9.24
CA THR A 235 4.67 -9.44 -9.43
C THR A 235 5.86 -8.88 -10.23
N LEU A 236 6.85 -9.68 -10.62
CA LEU A 236 8.03 -9.24 -11.41
C LEU A 236 7.66 -8.47 -12.68
N PRO A 237 6.69 -8.91 -13.51
CA PRO A 237 6.32 -8.15 -14.70
C PRO A 237 5.84 -6.73 -14.41
N GLN A 238 5.06 -6.55 -13.34
CA GLN A 238 4.64 -5.21 -12.88
C GLN A 238 5.83 -4.33 -12.55
N ALA A 239 6.77 -4.89 -11.91
CA ALA A 239 8.00 -4.26 -11.45
C ALA A 239 8.92 -3.85 -12.60
N VAL A 240 9.13 -4.74 -13.56
CA VAL A 240 9.87 -4.44 -14.80
C VAL A 240 9.15 -3.33 -15.57
N GLY A 241 7.81 -3.41 -15.66
CA GLY A 241 6.99 -2.37 -16.28
C GLY A 241 7.15 -1.02 -15.58
N MET A 242 7.15 -0.99 -14.25
CA MET A 242 7.32 0.24 -13.46
C MET A 242 8.69 0.89 -13.70
N ILE A 243 9.77 0.10 -13.72
CA ILE A 243 11.11 0.59 -14.04
C ILE A 243 11.14 1.17 -15.46
N ALA A 244 10.59 0.45 -16.44
CA ALA A 244 10.53 0.91 -17.83
C ALA A 244 9.74 2.23 -17.95
N GLY A 245 8.60 2.34 -17.24
CA GLY A 245 7.81 3.57 -17.16
C GLY A 245 8.57 4.74 -16.55
N PHE A 246 9.28 4.53 -15.45
CA PHE A 246 10.11 5.56 -14.82
C PHE A 246 11.25 6.02 -15.73
N VAL A 247 11.96 5.08 -16.36
CA VAL A 247 13.06 5.40 -17.30
C VAL A 247 12.51 6.20 -18.48
N ALA A 248 11.38 5.78 -19.06
CA ALA A 248 10.72 6.51 -20.13
C ALA A 248 10.30 7.92 -19.69
N ALA A 249 9.69 8.08 -18.52
CA ALA A 249 9.31 9.38 -17.98
C ALA A 249 10.53 10.28 -17.75
N GLY A 250 11.63 9.71 -17.21
CA GLY A 250 12.88 10.42 -16.94
C GLY A 250 13.68 10.80 -18.19
N SER A 251 13.41 10.20 -19.35
CA SER A 251 14.10 10.52 -20.62
C SER A 251 13.65 11.85 -21.27
N GLY A 252 13.07 12.77 -20.49
CA GLY A 252 12.58 14.07 -20.96
C GLY A 252 11.09 14.08 -21.37
N LEU A 253 10.39 12.93 -21.27
CA LEU A 253 8.94 12.88 -21.55
C LEU A 253 8.15 13.71 -20.53
N THR A 254 8.55 13.71 -19.28
CA THR A 254 7.90 14.50 -18.22
C THR A 254 7.92 15.98 -18.53
N GLU A 255 9.07 16.50 -19.01
CA GLU A 255 9.22 17.91 -19.38
C GLU A 255 8.41 18.29 -20.62
N ARG A 256 8.33 17.36 -21.60
CA ARG A 256 7.63 17.60 -22.88
C ARG A 256 6.12 17.46 -22.78
N LEU A 257 5.64 16.49 -22.03
CA LEU A 257 4.23 16.12 -21.97
C LEU A 257 3.53 16.59 -20.69
N GLY A 258 4.26 16.85 -19.60
CA GLY A 258 3.70 17.30 -18.32
C GLY A 258 2.50 16.48 -17.88
N ARG A 259 1.34 17.14 -17.65
CA ARG A 259 0.09 16.49 -17.25
C ARG A 259 -0.40 15.42 -18.23
N LYS A 260 -0.11 15.55 -19.53
CA LYS A 260 -0.54 14.55 -20.53
C LYS A 260 0.12 13.20 -20.27
N LEU A 261 1.39 13.20 -19.79
CA LEU A 261 2.07 11.95 -19.44
C LEU A 261 1.46 11.29 -18.20
N LEU A 262 1.09 12.08 -17.18
CA LEU A 262 0.36 11.59 -16.01
C LEU A 262 -0.97 10.94 -16.41
N LEU A 263 -1.76 11.61 -17.24
CA LEU A 263 -3.04 11.09 -17.74
C LEU A 263 -2.85 9.81 -18.56
N PHE A 264 -1.87 9.80 -19.47
CA PHE A 264 -1.55 8.61 -20.27
C PHE A 264 -1.10 7.44 -19.37
N GLY A 265 -0.18 7.70 -18.43
CA GLY A 265 0.26 6.70 -17.46
C GLY A 265 -0.90 6.12 -16.65
N THR A 266 -1.83 6.97 -16.20
CA THR A 266 -3.01 6.51 -15.46
C THR A 266 -3.93 5.65 -16.35
N ILE A 267 -4.12 5.99 -17.63
CA ILE A 267 -4.88 5.15 -18.58
C ILE A 267 -4.21 3.79 -18.74
N VAL A 268 -2.88 3.74 -18.94
CA VAL A 268 -2.13 2.49 -19.09
C VAL A 268 -2.25 1.64 -17.82
N MET A 269 -2.21 2.28 -16.64
CA MET A 269 -2.41 1.62 -15.35
C MET A 269 -3.83 1.03 -15.25
N MET A 270 -4.86 1.76 -15.66
CA MET A 270 -6.26 1.30 -15.69
C MET A 270 -6.42 0.09 -16.62
N VAL A 271 -5.83 0.13 -17.80
CA VAL A 271 -5.82 -1.01 -18.76
C VAL A 271 -5.15 -2.22 -18.14
N GLY A 272 -4.03 -2.03 -17.44
CA GLY A 272 -3.36 -3.09 -16.70
C GLY A 272 -4.23 -3.69 -15.60
N THR A 273 -4.88 -2.86 -14.77
CA THR A 273 -5.80 -3.31 -13.70
C THR A 273 -6.98 -4.09 -14.28
N ALA A 274 -7.60 -3.59 -15.36
CA ALA A 274 -8.67 -4.31 -16.06
C ALA A 274 -8.16 -5.64 -16.65
N GLY A 275 -6.96 -5.64 -17.23
CA GLY A 275 -6.32 -6.86 -17.75
C GLY A 275 -6.10 -7.91 -16.67
N VAL A 276 -5.62 -7.50 -15.49
CA VAL A 276 -5.49 -8.42 -14.32
C VAL A 276 -6.85 -8.95 -13.91
N ALA A 277 -7.86 -8.08 -13.77
CA ALA A 277 -9.21 -8.48 -13.36
C ALA A 277 -9.83 -9.49 -14.35
N VAL A 278 -9.73 -9.21 -15.65
CA VAL A 278 -10.21 -10.13 -16.71
C VAL A 278 -9.47 -11.47 -16.66
N THR A 279 -8.15 -11.47 -16.50
CA THR A 279 -7.35 -12.68 -16.39
C THR A 279 -7.76 -13.53 -15.19
N VAL A 280 -7.94 -12.89 -14.02
CA VAL A 280 -8.41 -13.56 -12.79
C VAL A 280 -9.81 -14.15 -13.02
N ALA A 281 -10.72 -13.41 -13.64
CA ALA A 281 -12.07 -13.87 -13.93
C ALA A 281 -12.12 -15.08 -14.89
N LEU A 282 -11.26 -15.10 -15.93
CA LEU A 282 -11.29 -16.13 -16.96
C LEU A 282 -10.46 -17.38 -16.62
N ALA A 283 -9.32 -17.21 -15.93
CA ALA A 283 -8.41 -18.32 -15.65
C ALA A 283 -8.86 -19.20 -14.47
N GLY A 284 -9.70 -18.69 -13.57
CA GLY A 284 -10.26 -19.45 -12.45
C GLY A 284 -9.18 -20.16 -11.61
N ALA A 285 -9.43 -21.45 -11.34
CA ALA A 285 -8.52 -22.31 -10.56
C ALA A 285 -7.21 -22.64 -11.26
N ASP A 286 -7.15 -22.54 -12.59
CA ASP A 286 -5.98 -22.87 -13.43
C ASP A 286 -5.05 -21.68 -13.64
N LEU A 287 -5.22 -20.61 -12.85
CA LEU A 287 -4.41 -19.41 -12.98
C LEU A 287 -2.94 -19.70 -12.66
N THR A 288 -2.10 -19.39 -13.64
CA THR A 288 -0.65 -19.45 -13.49
C THR A 288 -0.04 -18.03 -13.53
N PRO A 289 1.16 -17.82 -12.96
CA PRO A 289 1.83 -16.52 -13.00
C PRO A 289 1.95 -15.93 -14.42
N TRP A 290 2.10 -16.77 -15.43
CA TRP A 290 2.27 -16.35 -16.83
C TRP A 290 1.02 -15.69 -17.42
N HIS A 291 -0.17 -16.12 -17.00
CA HIS A 291 -1.44 -15.54 -17.43
C HIS A 291 -1.58 -14.09 -17.00
N LEU A 292 -0.93 -13.68 -15.88
CA LEU A 292 -1.02 -12.34 -15.33
C LEU A 292 -0.10 -11.31 -16.01
N ILE A 293 0.91 -11.76 -16.78
CA ILE A 293 1.89 -10.87 -17.42
C ILE A 293 1.22 -9.79 -18.28
N PRO A 294 0.23 -10.11 -19.16
CA PRO A 294 -0.39 -9.11 -20.02
C PRO A 294 -1.09 -8.00 -19.26
N GLY A 295 -1.55 -8.24 -18.03
CA GLY A 295 -2.17 -7.23 -17.17
C GLY A 295 -1.14 -6.51 -16.27
N LEU A 296 -0.22 -7.25 -15.66
CA LEU A 296 0.76 -6.72 -14.70
C LEU A 296 1.79 -5.80 -15.36
N LEU A 297 2.25 -6.14 -16.56
CA LEU A 297 3.24 -5.33 -17.26
C LEU A 297 2.71 -3.91 -17.60
N PRO A 298 1.54 -3.75 -18.25
CA PRO A 298 0.96 -2.42 -18.46
C PRO A 298 0.64 -1.70 -17.13
N LEU A 299 0.15 -2.43 -16.11
CA LEU A 299 -0.09 -1.86 -14.79
C LEU A 299 1.18 -1.18 -14.26
N GLY A 300 2.32 -1.88 -14.30
CA GLY A 300 3.61 -1.34 -13.88
C GLY A 300 4.07 -0.16 -14.74
N VAL A 301 4.03 -0.29 -16.07
CA VAL A 301 4.40 0.81 -16.99
C VAL A 301 3.59 2.05 -16.69
N GLY A 302 2.28 1.91 -16.51
CA GLY A 302 1.38 3.01 -16.17
C GLY A 302 1.74 3.69 -14.85
N MET A 303 2.09 2.89 -13.82
CA MET A 303 2.58 3.40 -12.54
C MET A 303 3.84 4.26 -12.71
N GLY A 304 4.86 3.75 -13.40
CA GLY A 304 6.10 4.48 -13.64
C GLY A 304 5.90 5.78 -14.44
N LEU A 305 5.08 5.73 -15.49
CA LEU A 305 4.75 6.89 -16.31
C LEU A 305 3.94 7.95 -15.55
N ALA A 306 3.11 7.56 -14.59
CA ALA A 306 2.27 8.48 -13.82
C ALA A 306 3.01 9.10 -12.64
N MET A 307 3.81 8.32 -11.88
CA MET A 307 4.45 8.79 -10.66
C MET A 307 5.48 9.90 -10.90
N ALA A 308 6.32 9.80 -11.95
CA ALA A 308 7.37 10.78 -12.20
C ALA A 308 6.79 12.19 -12.48
N PRO A 309 5.85 12.38 -13.44
CA PRO A 309 5.25 13.69 -13.66
C PRO A 309 4.36 14.16 -12.50
N PHE A 310 3.74 13.24 -11.74
CA PHE A 310 2.95 13.60 -10.57
C PHE A 310 3.76 14.45 -9.59
N PHE A 311 4.92 13.95 -9.14
CA PHE A 311 5.79 14.69 -8.21
C PHE A 311 6.29 16.01 -8.81
N SER A 312 6.69 15.99 -10.08
CA SER A 312 7.18 17.19 -10.76
C SER A 312 6.12 18.28 -10.85
N ILE A 313 4.86 17.92 -11.17
CA ILE A 313 3.77 18.88 -11.33
C ILE A 313 3.31 19.42 -9.97
N VAL A 314 3.17 18.56 -8.96
CA VAL A 314 2.69 18.94 -7.63
C VAL A 314 3.67 19.87 -6.93
N LEU A 315 4.97 19.65 -7.12
CA LEU A 315 6.03 20.47 -6.55
C LEU A 315 6.46 21.64 -7.47
N ALA A 316 5.92 21.73 -8.71
CA ALA A 316 6.13 22.87 -9.57
C ALA A 316 5.47 24.12 -8.96
N GLY A 317 6.24 25.20 -8.87
CA GLY A 317 5.77 26.45 -8.25
C GLY A 317 5.77 26.44 -6.71
N VAL A 318 6.37 25.43 -6.10
CA VAL A 318 6.73 25.44 -4.68
C VAL A 318 8.09 26.11 -4.53
N ASP A 319 8.14 27.16 -3.71
CA ASP A 319 9.38 27.89 -3.46
C ASP A 319 10.39 27.01 -2.72
N ASP A 320 11.69 27.25 -2.93
CA ASP A 320 12.75 26.41 -2.35
C ASP A 320 12.66 26.34 -0.82
N GLU A 321 12.22 27.43 -0.19
CA GLU A 321 12.01 27.53 1.27
C GLU A 321 10.85 26.65 1.76
N GLU A 322 9.83 26.43 0.93
CA GLU A 322 8.63 25.65 1.23
C GLU A 322 8.74 24.17 0.85
N THR A 323 9.79 23.78 0.12
CA THR A 323 9.94 22.41 -0.44
C THR A 323 9.89 21.34 0.65
N GLY A 324 10.47 21.58 1.81
CA GLY A 324 10.42 20.64 2.95
C GLY A 324 9.02 20.41 3.45
N SER A 325 8.27 21.49 3.65
CA SER A 325 6.87 21.48 4.05
C SER A 325 5.97 20.79 3.03
N ALA A 326 6.12 21.13 1.76
CA ALA A 326 5.36 20.52 0.65
C ALA A 326 5.63 19.02 0.52
N SER A 327 6.90 18.59 0.61
CA SER A 327 7.27 17.17 0.54
C SER A 327 6.73 16.38 1.72
N GLY A 328 6.75 16.96 2.94
CA GLY A 328 6.19 16.36 4.13
C GLY A 328 4.67 16.16 4.03
N ALA A 329 3.94 17.21 3.59
CA ALA A 329 2.48 17.13 3.39
C ALA A 329 2.12 16.11 2.30
N LEU A 330 2.86 16.08 1.18
CA LEU A 330 2.63 15.13 0.10
C LEU A 330 2.87 13.69 0.57
N THR A 331 3.92 13.42 1.33
CA THR A 331 4.19 12.10 1.92
C THR A 331 3.09 11.69 2.89
N SER A 332 2.59 12.62 3.71
CA SER A 332 1.47 12.36 4.62
C SER A 332 0.20 11.97 3.86
N VAL A 333 -0.11 12.66 2.76
CA VAL A 333 -1.26 12.33 1.90
C VAL A 333 -1.09 10.98 1.21
N GLN A 334 0.13 10.59 0.81
CA GLN A 334 0.40 9.25 0.28
C GLN A 334 0.08 8.17 1.31
N GLN A 335 0.51 8.36 2.56
CA GLN A 335 0.25 7.40 3.64
C GLN A 335 -1.24 7.33 4.00
N LEU A 336 -1.91 8.48 4.10
CA LEU A 336 -3.36 8.54 4.34
C LEU A 336 -4.15 7.91 3.19
N GLY A 337 -3.77 8.21 1.95
CA GLY A 337 -4.37 7.61 0.76
C GLY A 337 -4.20 6.10 0.75
N GLY A 338 -2.99 5.61 1.04
CA GLY A 338 -2.70 4.18 1.14
C GLY A 338 -3.54 3.48 2.19
N ALA A 339 -3.62 4.03 3.40
CA ALA A 339 -4.45 3.48 4.47
C ALA A 339 -5.95 3.50 4.12
N PHE A 340 -6.43 4.59 3.51
CA PHE A 340 -7.81 4.66 3.00
C PHE A 340 -8.08 3.59 1.94
N GLY A 341 -7.13 3.38 1.00
CA GLY A 341 -7.25 2.36 -0.03
C GLY A 341 -7.29 0.94 0.54
N ILE A 342 -6.42 0.64 1.52
CA ILE A 342 -6.44 -0.64 2.26
C ILE A 342 -7.79 -0.83 2.97
N ALA A 343 -8.26 0.18 3.70
CA ALA A 343 -9.52 0.11 4.42
C ALA A 343 -10.70 -0.11 3.48
N LEU A 344 -10.80 0.70 2.41
CA LEU A 344 -11.89 0.63 1.45
C LEU A 344 -11.90 -0.72 0.71
N LEU A 345 -10.79 -1.08 0.08
CA LEU A 345 -10.72 -2.31 -0.72
C LEU A 345 -10.76 -3.56 0.17
N GLY A 346 -10.17 -3.51 1.36
CA GLY A 346 -10.27 -4.57 2.34
C GLY A 346 -11.71 -4.79 2.79
N THR A 347 -12.44 -3.72 3.16
CA THR A 347 -13.86 -3.81 3.54
C THR A 347 -14.71 -4.38 2.41
N VAL A 348 -14.49 -3.93 1.16
CA VAL A 348 -15.21 -4.45 0.00
C VAL A 348 -14.92 -5.94 -0.20
N PHE A 349 -13.65 -6.32 -0.18
CA PHE A 349 -13.21 -7.69 -0.42
C PHE A 349 -13.78 -8.67 0.61
N PHE A 350 -13.53 -8.39 1.89
CA PHE A 350 -13.97 -9.30 2.97
C PHE A 350 -15.46 -9.21 3.25
N GLY A 351 -16.12 -8.09 2.96
CA GLY A 351 -17.57 -7.97 3.05
C GLY A 351 -18.30 -8.80 1.99
N LEU A 352 -17.66 -9.02 0.83
CA LEU A 352 -18.23 -9.87 -0.23
C LEU A 352 -17.92 -11.35 -0.07
N LEU A 353 -16.80 -11.68 0.56
CA LEU A 353 -16.25 -13.03 0.60
C LEU A 353 -17.20 -14.07 1.20
N PRO A 354 -17.85 -13.85 2.38
CA PRO A 354 -18.78 -14.82 2.96
C PRO A 354 -20.01 -15.07 2.07
N GLY A 355 -20.57 -14.02 1.49
CA GLY A 355 -21.69 -14.12 0.55
C GLY A 355 -21.30 -14.88 -0.72
N SER A 356 -20.11 -14.64 -1.25
CA SER A 356 -19.58 -15.35 -2.42
C SER A 356 -19.36 -16.85 -2.13
N VAL A 357 -18.79 -17.20 -0.97
CA VAL A 357 -18.66 -18.60 -0.54
C VAL A 357 -20.03 -19.28 -0.50
N THR A 358 -21.01 -18.63 0.08
CA THR A 358 -22.38 -19.16 0.19
C THR A 358 -22.99 -19.42 -1.18
N SER A 359 -22.87 -18.47 -2.11
CA SER A 359 -23.34 -18.62 -3.49
C SER A 359 -22.69 -19.80 -4.21
N HIS A 360 -21.36 -19.94 -4.10
CA HIS A 360 -20.66 -21.05 -4.74
C HIS A 360 -20.97 -22.42 -4.15
N VAL A 361 -21.27 -22.50 -2.82
CA VAL A 361 -21.79 -23.76 -2.22
C VAL A 361 -23.16 -24.10 -2.82
N ASP A 362 -24.05 -23.11 -2.92
CA ASP A 362 -25.42 -23.31 -3.44
C ASP A 362 -25.38 -23.69 -4.94
N ASP A 363 -24.55 -23.05 -5.76
CA ASP A 363 -24.35 -23.35 -7.17
C ASP A 363 -23.72 -24.74 -7.40
N SER A 364 -22.92 -25.22 -6.44
CA SER A 364 -22.24 -26.50 -6.47
C SER A 364 -22.98 -27.60 -5.65
N ALA A 365 -24.24 -27.39 -5.25
CA ALA A 365 -24.99 -28.31 -4.41
C ALA A 365 -25.06 -29.74 -4.96
N ALA A 366 -25.11 -29.89 -6.29
CA ALA A 366 -25.09 -31.21 -6.95
C ALA A 366 -23.75 -31.94 -6.70
N LYS A 367 -22.60 -31.23 -6.81
CA LYS A 367 -21.28 -31.80 -6.52
C LYS A 367 -21.16 -32.18 -5.06
N LEU A 368 -21.62 -31.31 -4.15
CA LEU A 368 -21.60 -31.56 -2.72
C LEU A 368 -22.44 -32.80 -2.35
N THR A 369 -23.61 -32.95 -2.98
CA THR A 369 -24.46 -34.11 -2.79
C THR A 369 -23.81 -35.41 -3.29
N ALA A 370 -23.06 -35.36 -4.39
CA ALA A 370 -22.29 -36.50 -4.90
C ALA A 370 -21.17 -36.90 -3.93
N VAL A 371 -20.41 -35.94 -3.39
CA VAL A 371 -19.38 -36.17 -2.36
C VAL A 371 -19.97 -36.87 -1.14
N PHE A 372 -21.14 -36.46 -0.69
CA PHE A 372 -21.82 -37.12 0.44
C PHE A 372 -22.34 -38.53 0.08
N ALA A 373 -22.75 -38.74 -1.16
CA ALA A 373 -23.18 -40.08 -1.62
C ALA A 373 -22.03 -41.07 -1.64
N GLU A 374 -20.88 -40.66 -2.16
CA GLU A 374 -19.63 -41.45 -2.20
C GLU A 374 -19.12 -41.75 -0.78
N ALA A 375 -19.29 -40.81 0.15
CA ALA A 375 -18.92 -40.96 1.55
C ALA A 375 -19.94 -41.81 2.37
N GLY A 376 -20.98 -42.30 1.74
CA GLY A 376 -21.97 -43.15 2.39
C GLY A 376 -22.96 -42.40 3.31
N VAL A 377 -23.05 -41.07 3.19
CA VAL A 377 -24.03 -40.28 3.98
C VAL A 377 -25.47 -40.64 3.55
N PRO A 378 -26.36 -41.05 4.47
CA PRO A 378 -27.73 -41.39 4.14
C PRO A 378 -28.45 -40.24 3.44
N ALA A 379 -29.26 -40.55 2.41
CA ALA A 379 -29.94 -39.56 1.59
C ALA A 379 -30.78 -38.54 2.41
N GLY A 380 -31.44 -39.00 3.48
CA GLY A 380 -32.22 -38.13 4.36
C GLY A 380 -31.40 -37.16 5.21
N GLN A 381 -30.08 -37.39 5.40
CA GLN A 381 -29.22 -36.55 6.20
C GLN A 381 -28.40 -35.55 5.34
N ARG A 382 -28.28 -35.78 4.04
CA ARG A 382 -27.48 -34.93 3.13
C ARG A 382 -27.85 -33.44 3.16
N PRO A 383 -29.16 -33.07 3.20
CA PRO A 383 -29.48 -31.63 3.27
C PRO A 383 -29.00 -30.97 4.56
N ALA A 384 -29.09 -31.66 5.71
CA ALA A 384 -28.61 -31.11 6.98
C ALA A 384 -27.10 -30.99 7.01
N VAL A 385 -26.35 -31.98 6.47
CA VAL A 385 -24.90 -31.93 6.38
C VAL A 385 -24.45 -30.83 5.39
N ALA A 386 -25.16 -30.66 4.27
CA ALA A 386 -24.88 -29.57 3.32
C ALA A 386 -25.07 -28.19 3.95
N ALA A 387 -26.16 -28.01 4.73
CA ALA A 387 -26.38 -26.76 5.46
C ALA A 387 -25.28 -26.49 6.50
N ALA A 388 -24.83 -27.53 7.21
CA ALA A 388 -23.70 -27.40 8.16
C ALA A 388 -22.36 -27.04 7.46
N VAL A 389 -22.06 -27.67 6.31
CA VAL A 389 -20.87 -27.32 5.51
C VAL A 389 -20.95 -25.86 5.03
N ARG A 390 -22.11 -25.44 4.53
CA ARG A 390 -22.38 -24.08 4.10
C ARG A 390 -22.15 -23.07 5.23
N ALA A 391 -22.69 -23.31 6.40
CA ALA A 391 -22.54 -22.46 7.57
C ALA A 391 -21.07 -22.41 8.03
N CYS A 392 -20.39 -23.56 8.12
CA CYS A 392 -18.99 -23.63 8.50
C CYS A 392 -18.09 -22.86 7.52
N LEU A 393 -18.26 -23.03 6.21
CA LEU A 393 -17.44 -22.32 5.21
C LEU A 393 -17.70 -20.80 5.22
N HIS A 394 -18.97 -20.40 5.42
CA HIS A 394 -19.35 -19.00 5.58
C HIS A 394 -18.65 -18.37 6.79
N ASP A 395 -18.81 -19.00 7.97
CA ASP A 395 -18.30 -18.46 9.22
C ASP A 395 -16.75 -18.49 9.25
N ARG A 396 -16.13 -19.50 8.64
CA ARG A 396 -14.68 -19.60 8.55
C ARG A 396 -14.02 -18.47 7.77
N VAL A 397 -14.64 -18.00 6.70
CA VAL A 397 -14.10 -16.86 5.91
C VAL A 397 -14.54 -15.51 6.45
N ALA A 398 -15.55 -15.50 7.32
CA ALA A 398 -15.99 -14.32 8.06
C ALA A 398 -15.15 -14.09 9.34
N GLU A 399 -14.52 -15.16 9.87
CA GLU A 399 -13.67 -15.08 11.07
C GLU A 399 -12.37 -14.35 10.76
N ASP A 400 -12.04 -13.36 11.58
CA ASP A 400 -10.84 -12.53 11.41
C ASP A 400 -9.57 -13.23 11.93
N ASP A 401 -9.70 -14.14 12.92
CA ASP A 401 -8.59 -14.91 13.47
C ASP A 401 -8.54 -16.32 12.84
N PRO A 402 -7.52 -16.62 12.01
CA PRO A 402 -7.40 -17.93 11.35
C PRO A 402 -7.20 -19.09 12.32
N ASP A 403 -6.79 -18.83 13.57
CA ASP A 403 -6.58 -19.86 14.60
C ASP A 403 -7.86 -20.19 15.36
N VAL A 404 -8.91 -19.35 15.24
CA VAL A 404 -10.23 -19.60 15.83
C VAL A 404 -11.04 -20.51 14.91
N GLN A 405 -11.53 -21.62 15.46
CA GLN A 405 -12.46 -22.51 14.76
C GLN A 405 -13.90 -22.10 15.09
N PRO A 406 -14.70 -21.66 14.10
CA PRO A 406 -16.09 -21.34 14.33
C PRO A 406 -16.89 -22.52 14.90
N ALA A 407 -17.84 -22.26 15.78
CA ALA A 407 -18.70 -23.28 16.38
C ALA A 407 -19.46 -24.10 15.34
N SER A 408 -19.84 -23.51 14.20
CA SER A 408 -20.47 -24.19 13.06
C SER A 408 -19.57 -25.26 12.42
N CYS A 409 -18.23 -25.21 12.63
CA CYS A 409 -17.28 -26.18 12.11
C CYS A 409 -16.96 -27.34 13.08
N GLU A 410 -17.34 -27.26 14.36
CA GLU A 410 -17.00 -28.28 15.37
C GLU A 410 -17.56 -29.67 15.04
N SER A 411 -18.77 -29.74 14.48
CA SER A 411 -19.39 -30.98 14.10
C SER A 411 -18.72 -31.70 12.91
N GLN A 412 -17.89 -31.01 12.14
CA GLN A 412 -17.24 -31.53 10.93
C GLN A 412 -15.82 -32.05 11.20
N SER A 413 -15.19 -31.66 12.31
CA SER A 413 -13.82 -32.02 12.63
C SER A 413 -13.61 -33.51 12.91
N GLN A 414 -14.67 -34.27 13.22
CA GLN A 414 -14.57 -35.67 13.66
C GLN A 414 -14.68 -36.71 12.54
N ALA A 415 -15.22 -36.37 11.38
CA ALA A 415 -15.35 -37.31 10.23
C ALA A 415 -15.64 -36.56 8.91
N ALA A 416 -14.73 -35.66 8.48
CA ALA A 416 -14.91 -35.03 7.17
C ALA A 416 -14.85 -36.09 6.05
N PRO A 417 -15.84 -36.19 5.18
CA PRO A 417 -15.84 -37.14 4.05
C PRO A 417 -14.66 -36.90 3.13
N ALA A 418 -14.10 -37.97 2.56
CA ALA A 418 -13.15 -37.87 1.46
C ALA A 418 -13.77 -37.03 0.33
N GLY A 419 -13.02 -36.10 -0.22
CA GLY A 419 -13.50 -35.16 -1.26
C GLY A 419 -14.11 -33.85 -0.72
N LEU A 420 -14.51 -33.76 0.56
CA LEU A 420 -15.04 -32.51 1.14
C LEU A 420 -13.96 -31.42 1.20
N THR A 421 -12.72 -31.80 1.48
CA THR A 421 -11.59 -30.87 1.51
C THR A 421 -11.35 -30.25 0.14
N GLU A 422 -11.34 -31.05 -0.92
CA GLU A 422 -11.17 -30.58 -2.31
C GLU A 422 -12.34 -29.68 -2.73
N PHE A 423 -13.57 -30.09 -2.43
CA PHE A 423 -14.76 -29.28 -2.65
C PHE A 423 -14.66 -27.92 -1.94
N SER A 424 -14.33 -27.92 -0.65
CA SER A 424 -14.23 -26.70 0.16
C SER A 424 -13.15 -25.76 -0.37
N GLN A 425 -11.96 -26.30 -0.74
CA GLN A 425 -10.89 -25.52 -1.34
C GLN A 425 -11.30 -24.91 -2.69
N GLY A 426 -12.04 -25.67 -3.50
CA GLY A 426 -12.56 -25.17 -4.77
C GLY A 426 -13.50 -23.97 -4.58
N VAL A 427 -14.49 -24.13 -3.69
CA VAL A 427 -15.45 -23.07 -3.35
C VAL A 427 -14.76 -21.81 -2.81
N VAL A 428 -13.80 -21.97 -1.90
CA VAL A 428 -13.06 -20.85 -1.35
C VAL A 428 -12.23 -20.13 -2.43
N LYS A 429 -11.56 -20.87 -3.31
CA LYS A 429 -10.80 -20.28 -4.44
C LYS A 429 -11.70 -19.48 -5.37
N ASP A 430 -12.88 -20.01 -5.71
CA ASP A 430 -13.84 -19.31 -6.57
C ASP A 430 -14.39 -18.05 -5.89
N ALA A 431 -14.68 -18.11 -4.59
CA ALA A 431 -15.12 -16.96 -3.83
C ALA A 431 -14.04 -15.87 -3.71
N PHE A 432 -12.78 -16.26 -3.51
CA PHE A 432 -11.64 -15.33 -3.54
C PHE A 432 -11.48 -14.68 -4.91
N ARG A 433 -11.64 -15.47 -6.00
CA ARG A 433 -11.62 -14.94 -7.36
C ARG A 433 -12.64 -13.83 -7.55
N ASP A 434 -13.90 -14.09 -7.22
CA ASP A 434 -14.99 -13.16 -7.47
C ASP A 434 -14.86 -11.89 -6.60
N SER A 435 -14.50 -12.06 -5.32
CA SER A 435 -14.22 -10.94 -4.42
C SER A 435 -13.03 -10.10 -4.91
N THR A 436 -11.99 -10.74 -5.49
CA THR A 436 -10.83 -10.05 -6.08
C THR A 436 -11.24 -9.25 -7.32
N VAL A 437 -11.99 -9.87 -8.24
CA VAL A 437 -12.44 -9.21 -9.48
C VAL A 437 -13.27 -7.96 -9.16
N PHE A 438 -14.21 -8.09 -8.21
CA PHE A 438 -15.02 -6.94 -7.79
C PHE A 438 -14.16 -5.84 -7.14
N SER A 439 -13.25 -6.20 -6.25
CA SER A 439 -12.36 -5.25 -5.58
C SER A 439 -11.42 -4.54 -6.57
N LEU A 440 -10.92 -5.24 -7.60
CA LEU A 440 -10.17 -4.64 -8.71
C LEU A 440 -11.03 -3.68 -9.53
N GLY A 441 -12.34 -3.94 -9.65
CA GLY A 441 -13.30 -3.01 -10.24
C GLY A 441 -13.40 -1.71 -9.43
N VAL A 442 -13.48 -1.81 -8.10
CA VAL A 442 -13.46 -0.62 -7.21
C VAL A 442 -12.12 0.13 -7.31
N ALA A 443 -11.00 -0.60 -7.35
CA ALA A 443 -9.68 0.00 -7.56
C ALA A 443 -9.58 0.74 -8.90
N PHE A 444 -10.18 0.18 -9.96
CA PHE A 444 -10.29 0.84 -11.26
C PHE A 444 -11.09 2.15 -11.16
N LEU A 445 -12.20 2.17 -10.41
CA LEU A 445 -12.96 3.41 -10.17
C LEU A 445 -12.17 4.45 -9.38
N MET A 446 -11.34 4.03 -8.42
CA MET A 446 -10.42 4.93 -7.72
C MET A 446 -9.35 5.51 -8.67
N GLN A 447 -8.83 4.70 -9.59
CA GLN A 447 -7.90 5.16 -10.64
C GLN A 447 -8.59 6.14 -11.61
N LEU A 448 -9.85 5.87 -11.97
CA LEU A 448 -10.66 6.77 -12.78
C LEU A 448 -10.91 8.11 -12.06
N LEU A 449 -11.14 8.08 -10.76
CA LEU A 449 -11.24 9.29 -9.94
C LEU A 449 -9.91 10.06 -9.94
N ALA A 450 -8.78 9.38 -9.74
CA ALA A 450 -7.45 10.00 -9.83
C ALA A 450 -7.20 10.62 -11.23
N PHE A 451 -7.60 9.92 -12.29
CA PHE A 451 -7.55 10.44 -13.67
C PHE A 451 -8.40 11.70 -13.84
N ALA A 452 -9.64 11.69 -13.34
CA ALA A 452 -10.52 12.86 -13.41
C ALA A 452 -9.97 14.04 -12.60
N LEU A 453 -9.48 13.79 -11.38
CA LEU A 453 -8.86 14.82 -10.54
C LEU A 453 -7.58 15.39 -11.15
N ALA A 454 -6.84 14.60 -11.95
CA ALA A 454 -5.63 15.07 -12.63
C ALA A 454 -5.90 16.23 -13.62
N PHE A 455 -7.14 16.43 -14.06
CA PHE A 455 -7.51 17.61 -14.86
C PHE A 455 -7.49 18.92 -14.04
N LEU A 456 -7.51 18.85 -12.71
CA LEU A 456 -7.34 20.01 -11.83
C LEU A 456 -5.90 20.53 -11.82
N LEU A 457 -4.93 19.67 -12.20
CA LEU A 457 -3.51 20.04 -12.25
C LEU A 457 -3.20 20.96 -13.45
N PRO A 458 -2.21 21.85 -13.33
CA PRO A 458 -1.75 22.68 -14.45
C PRO A 458 -1.21 21.81 -15.60
N ARG A 459 -1.23 22.38 -16.81
CA ARG A 459 -0.84 21.65 -18.04
C ARG A 459 0.67 21.42 -18.14
N GLU A 460 1.47 22.33 -17.61
CA GLU A 460 2.92 22.33 -17.72
C GLU A 460 3.57 22.16 -16.35
N ALA A 461 4.67 21.42 -16.30
CA ALA A 461 5.49 21.27 -15.10
C ALA A 461 6.45 22.48 -14.89
N ARG A 462 6.36 23.51 -15.72
CA ARG A 462 7.16 24.74 -15.58
C ARG A 462 6.48 25.66 -14.54
N ALA A 463 7.28 26.13 -13.58
CA ALA A 463 6.95 27.35 -12.87
C ALA A 463 6.68 28.44 -13.90
N ASP A 464 5.50 29.08 -13.85
CA ASP A 464 5.31 30.34 -14.53
C ASP A 464 6.40 31.27 -14.00
N ALA A 465 7.42 31.49 -14.82
CA ALA A 465 8.34 32.58 -14.61
C ALA A 465 7.47 33.83 -14.64
N GLY A 466 7.28 34.42 -13.46
CA GLY A 466 6.39 35.57 -13.28
C GLY A 466 6.72 36.68 -14.26
N HIS A 467 5.66 37.20 -14.89
CA HIS A 467 5.64 38.54 -15.42
C HIS A 467 5.31 39.54 -14.31
#